data_e186e96175d0d0419ad6da5db9a599fb
#
_entry.id   e186e96175d0d0419ad6da5db9a599fb
#
_cell.length_a   1.000
_cell.length_b   1.000
_cell.length_c   1.000
_cell.angle_alpha   90.00
_cell.angle_beta   90.00
_cell.angle_gamma   90.00
#
_symmetry.space_group_name_H-M   'P 1'
#
loop_
_entity.id
_entity.type
_entity.pdbx_description
1 polymer ?
#
loop_
_entity_poly.entity_id
_entity_poly.type
_entity_poly.pdbx_seq_one_letter_code
_entity_poly.pdbx_strand_id
1 'polypeptide(L)'
;MANFAHRFIVSAALTAAVWLVVQLQPSPASAQECGGDCCENCDGGGDGSSSAPPITPPVTGADSSAGSINDLGKQRFNQMITHRVLGTVLLGVNEQVNCSDCVSAFGSAGSFSAGIHGRKELTPNLSLLAGIAYTQYSEGGYHVTSAPIGAFALRYDFTDWGPSRPFFDIGTILSPSENVRYRRSYVTSLGPVSVDGQTSSQNYGAYGRAGWINRISPRDEVAASVEVWQLWQRVKGYSDPTVAFNPFDATIATGTDKTNLVKVGGQWTHLFADNVEGNINGGFVQSFANHSGLVATVTGSDGTVAPTIGNQSWFEYGGRLGLRIAKGWVADLFVNGTAGPQPVGNTIHGGVGLRVNY
;
A
#
# COMPACT_ATOMS: atom_id res chain seq x y z
N MET A 1 9.01 21.46 37.42
CA MET A 1 9.26 22.25 36.19
C MET A 1 9.74 21.38 35.02
N ALA A 2 10.54 20.33 35.20
CA ALA A 2 11.03 19.46 34.11
C ALA A 2 9.91 18.76 33.32
N ASN A 3 8.83 18.33 33.95
CA ASN A 3 7.71 17.63 33.27
C ASN A 3 6.85 18.54 32.37
N PHE A 4 6.85 19.83 32.57
CA PHE A 4 6.07 20.77 31.74
C PHE A 4 6.82 21.10 30.42
N ALA A 5 8.14 21.30 30.52
CA ALA A 5 8.98 21.52 29.34
C ALA A 5 8.99 20.30 28.42
N HIS A 6 8.97 19.09 28.99
CA HIS A 6 8.96 17.84 28.21
C HIS A 6 7.66 17.66 27.38
N ARG A 7 6.51 18.00 27.95
CA ARG A 7 5.21 17.95 27.22
C ARG A 7 5.12 18.99 26.10
N PHE A 8 5.73 20.16 26.30
CA PHE A 8 5.73 21.22 25.27
C PHE A 8 6.62 20.89 24.08
N ILE A 9 7.79 20.30 24.30
CA ILE A 9 8.71 19.86 23.23
C ILE A 9 8.09 18.73 22.40
N VAL A 10 7.42 17.77 23.02
CA VAL A 10 6.74 16.66 22.34
C VAL A 10 5.60 17.17 21.45
N SER A 11 4.80 18.10 21.97
CA SER A 11 3.69 18.68 21.20
C SER A 11 4.22 19.52 20.02
N ALA A 12 5.28 20.31 20.20
CA ALA A 12 5.89 21.10 19.17
C ALA A 12 6.57 20.24 18.07
N ALA A 13 7.25 19.16 18.44
CA ALA A 13 7.88 18.23 17.51
C ALA A 13 6.85 17.46 16.66
N LEU A 14 5.74 17.00 17.27
CA LEU A 14 4.64 16.38 16.55
C LEU A 14 3.97 17.36 15.58
N THR A 15 3.74 18.59 16.02
CA THR A 15 3.14 19.62 15.16
C THR A 15 4.08 20.00 14.00
N ALA A 16 5.39 20.09 14.24
CA ALA A 16 6.38 20.38 13.20
C ALA A 16 6.52 19.21 12.20
N ALA A 17 6.49 17.96 12.66
CA ALA A 17 6.53 16.79 11.78
C ALA A 17 5.29 16.72 10.89
N VAL A 18 4.10 16.96 11.44
CA VAL A 18 2.85 17.02 10.68
C VAL A 18 2.86 18.19 9.69
N TRP A 19 3.40 19.35 10.08
CA TRP A 19 3.47 20.52 9.22
C TRP A 19 4.47 20.33 8.06
N LEU A 20 5.61 19.69 8.30
CA LEU A 20 6.61 19.37 7.28
C LEU A 20 6.03 18.40 6.23
N VAL A 21 5.26 17.40 6.66
CA VAL A 21 4.59 16.43 5.79
C VAL A 21 3.53 17.11 4.91
N VAL A 22 2.79 18.08 5.45
CA VAL A 22 1.78 18.85 4.70
C VAL A 22 2.42 19.73 3.60
N GLN A 23 3.64 20.24 3.83
CA GLN A 23 4.36 21.06 2.83
C GLN A 23 5.00 20.21 1.71
N LEU A 24 5.20 18.89 1.94
CA LEU A 24 5.81 17.99 0.97
C LEU A 24 4.77 17.30 0.04
N GLN A 25 3.53 17.76 0.02
CA GLN A 25 2.55 17.22 -0.93
C GLN A 25 3.02 17.52 -2.36
N PRO A 26 3.35 16.54 -3.19
CA PRO A 26 3.55 16.78 -4.59
C PRO A 26 2.23 17.30 -5.17
N SER A 27 2.27 18.42 -5.87
CA SER A 27 1.15 18.83 -6.71
C SER A 27 0.76 17.65 -7.59
N PRO A 28 -0.54 17.37 -7.77
CA PRO A 28 -0.96 16.31 -8.67
C PRO A 28 -0.29 16.59 -10.02
N ALA A 29 0.57 15.66 -10.47
CA ALA A 29 1.17 15.74 -11.78
C ALA A 29 -0.01 15.76 -12.77
N SER A 30 -0.23 16.92 -13.39
CA SER A 30 -1.14 17.03 -14.52
C SER A 30 -0.62 16.06 -15.57
N ALA A 31 -1.41 15.06 -15.90
CA ALA A 31 -1.14 14.19 -17.04
C ALA A 31 -1.02 15.14 -18.26
N GLN A 32 0.19 15.27 -18.76
CA GLN A 32 0.48 16.02 -19.95
C GLN A 32 -0.13 15.21 -21.11
N GLU A 33 -1.28 15.68 -21.58
CA GLU A 33 -1.85 15.19 -22.85
C GLU A 33 -0.78 15.39 -23.93
N CYS A 34 -0.29 14.30 -24.49
CA CYS A 34 0.41 14.33 -25.74
C CYS A 34 -0.59 14.74 -26.83
N GLY A 35 -0.70 16.04 -27.06
CA GLY A 35 -1.36 16.62 -28.23
C GLY A 35 -0.66 16.12 -29.48
N GLY A 36 -1.48 15.78 -30.46
CA GLY A 36 -1.07 15.20 -31.73
C GLY A 36 0.03 16.00 -32.46
N ASP A 37 0.59 15.32 -33.43
CA ASP A 37 1.59 15.68 -34.44
C ASP A 37 2.96 15.01 -34.26
N CYS A 38 3.01 13.71 -34.51
CA CYS A 38 4.24 13.05 -34.89
C CYS A 38 3.94 11.93 -35.92
N CYS A 39 3.58 12.32 -37.12
CA CYS A 39 3.69 11.46 -38.31
C CYS A 39 3.97 12.35 -39.55
N GLU A 40 5.19 12.85 -39.65
CA GLU A 40 5.72 13.36 -40.91
C GLU A 40 6.99 12.58 -41.27
N ASN A 41 6.97 11.91 -42.40
CA ASN A 41 8.01 11.13 -43.07
C ASN A 41 8.05 9.62 -42.80
N CYS A 42 7.26 8.89 -43.59
CA CYS A 42 7.60 7.55 -44.05
C CYS A 42 7.39 7.44 -45.57
N ASP A 43 8.31 8.02 -46.33
CA ASP A 43 8.52 7.65 -47.71
C ASP A 43 9.49 6.45 -47.75
N GLY A 44 9.04 5.32 -48.28
CA GLY A 44 9.86 4.14 -48.47
C GLY A 44 9.09 3.02 -49.15
N GLY A 45 9.09 3.00 -50.48
CA GLY A 45 8.46 1.97 -51.27
C GLY A 45 9.01 0.56 -51.03
N GLY A 46 8.14 -0.42 -51.01
CA GLY A 46 8.44 -1.84 -50.93
C GLY A 46 7.22 -2.66 -51.25
N ASP A 47 7.19 -3.20 -52.50
CA ASP A 47 6.21 -4.16 -52.97
C ASP A 47 6.24 -5.41 -52.08
N GLY A 48 5.22 -5.62 -51.29
CA GLY A 48 5.00 -6.83 -50.51
C GLY A 48 3.51 -7.04 -50.32
N SER A 49 2.99 -8.16 -50.78
CA SER A 49 1.61 -8.60 -50.61
C SER A 49 1.19 -8.52 -49.11
N SER A 50 0.61 -7.41 -48.73
CA SER A 50 0.08 -7.22 -47.39
C SER A 50 -1.22 -8.01 -47.26
N SER A 51 -1.19 -9.15 -46.56
CA SER A 51 -2.38 -9.61 -45.88
C SER A 51 -2.83 -8.47 -44.97
N ALA A 52 -3.97 -7.85 -45.27
CA ALA A 52 -4.54 -6.81 -44.40
C ALA A 52 -4.57 -7.32 -42.94
N PRO A 53 -4.13 -6.53 -41.98
CA PRO A 53 -4.24 -6.93 -40.59
C PRO A 53 -5.72 -7.23 -40.29
N PRO A 54 -6.01 -8.22 -39.45
CA PRO A 54 -7.39 -8.56 -39.13
C PRO A 54 -8.07 -7.29 -38.62
N ILE A 55 -9.13 -6.89 -39.30
CA ILE A 55 -9.96 -5.74 -38.92
C ILE A 55 -10.61 -6.11 -37.57
N THR A 56 -10.04 -5.65 -36.49
CA THR A 56 -10.70 -5.71 -35.18
C THR A 56 -12.01 -4.92 -35.28
N PRO A 57 -13.16 -5.53 -34.96
CA PRO A 57 -14.43 -4.80 -35.00
C PRO A 57 -14.31 -3.57 -34.05
N PRO A 58 -14.93 -2.45 -34.41
CA PRO A 58 -14.89 -1.27 -33.59
C PRO A 58 -15.48 -1.58 -32.20
N VAL A 59 -14.71 -1.32 -31.15
CA VAL A 59 -15.13 -1.51 -29.76
C VAL A 59 -16.37 -0.65 -29.52
N THR A 60 -17.48 -1.26 -29.13
CA THR A 60 -18.70 -0.51 -28.78
C THR A 60 -18.49 0.31 -27.52
N GLY A 61 -19.26 1.37 -27.31
CA GLY A 61 -19.18 2.14 -26.08
C GLY A 61 -19.51 1.30 -24.83
N ALA A 62 -20.38 0.30 -24.96
CA ALA A 62 -20.70 -0.64 -23.90
C ALA A 62 -19.49 -1.53 -23.57
N ASP A 63 -18.76 -2.04 -24.56
CA ASP A 63 -17.56 -2.84 -24.36
C ASP A 63 -16.44 -2.03 -23.70
N SER A 64 -16.27 -0.78 -24.13
CA SER A 64 -15.31 0.15 -23.51
C SER A 64 -15.67 0.44 -22.06
N SER A 65 -16.95 0.65 -21.76
CA SER A 65 -17.47 0.81 -20.39
C SER A 65 -17.25 -0.47 -19.55
N ALA A 66 -17.52 -1.65 -20.11
CA ALA A 66 -17.21 -2.93 -19.46
C ALA A 66 -15.71 -3.12 -19.21
N GLY A 67 -14.85 -2.69 -20.15
CA GLY A 67 -13.39 -2.66 -19.99
C GLY A 67 -12.95 -1.84 -18.78
N SER A 68 -13.55 -0.67 -18.57
CA SER A 68 -13.24 0.19 -17.41
C SER A 68 -13.62 -0.44 -16.06
N ILE A 69 -14.56 -1.38 -16.02
CA ILE A 69 -14.88 -2.17 -14.81
C ILE A 69 -13.74 -3.14 -14.48
N ASN A 70 -13.08 -3.71 -15.48
CA ASN A 70 -11.90 -4.57 -15.25
C ASN A 70 -10.75 -3.76 -14.64
N ASP A 71 -10.53 -2.53 -15.08
CA ASP A 71 -9.52 -1.64 -14.50
C ASP A 71 -9.87 -1.24 -13.06
N LEU A 72 -11.14 -1.01 -12.77
CA LEU A 72 -11.61 -0.79 -11.41
C LEU A 72 -11.32 -2.00 -10.51
N GLY A 73 -11.49 -3.23 -11.01
CA GLY A 73 -11.12 -4.45 -10.29
C GLY A 73 -9.63 -4.50 -9.93
N LYS A 74 -8.75 -4.13 -10.88
CA LYS A 74 -7.31 -4.04 -10.64
C LYS A 74 -6.96 -2.98 -9.57
N GLN A 75 -7.61 -1.82 -9.62
CA GLN A 75 -7.41 -0.75 -8.65
C GLN A 75 -7.85 -1.17 -7.24
N ARG A 76 -8.99 -1.90 -7.12
CA ARG A 76 -9.43 -2.47 -5.84
C ARG A 76 -8.43 -3.49 -5.28
N PHE A 77 -7.88 -4.36 -6.14
CA PHE A 77 -6.81 -5.28 -5.73
C PHE A 77 -5.60 -4.51 -5.19
N ASN A 78 -5.16 -3.48 -5.91
CA ASN A 78 -4.02 -2.66 -5.49
C ASN A 78 -4.28 -1.94 -4.16
N GLN A 79 -5.50 -1.49 -3.91
CA GLN A 79 -5.92 -0.93 -2.62
C GLN A 79 -5.68 -1.93 -1.48
N MET A 80 -6.06 -3.20 -1.62
CA MET A 80 -5.79 -4.22 -0.60
C MET A 80 -4.29 -4.38 -0.33
N ILE A 81 -3.46 -4.34 -1.40
CA ILE A 81 -2.01 -4.47 -1.26
C ILE A 81 -1.43 -3.25 -0.52
N THR A 82 -1.81 -2.04 -0.91
CA THR A 82 -1.38 -0.80 -0.24
C THR A 82 -1.77 -0.82 1.24
N HIS A 83 -2.97 -1.27 1.56
CA HIS A 83 -3.46 -1.41 2.93
C HIS A 83 -2.62 -2.37 3.76
N ARG A 84 -2.25 -3.53 3.19
CA ARG A 84 -1.35 -4.47 3.84
C ARG A 84 0.04 -3.86 4.08
N VAL A 85 0.61 -3.16 3.08
CA VAL A 85 1.91 -2.50 3.24
C VAL A 85 1.88 -1.48 4.38
N LEU A 86 0.85 -0.64 4.45
CA LEU A 86 0.66 0.31 5.55
C LEU A 86 0.48 -0.40 6.90
N GLY A 87 -0.26 -1.50 6.93
CA GLY A 87 -0.42 -2.33 8.13
C GLY A 87 0.90 -2.90 8.63
N THR A 88 1.83 -3.30 7.74
CA THR A 88 3.16 -3.78 8.17
C THR A 88 4.02 -2.66 8.75
N VAL A 89 3.89 -1.42 8.25
CA VAL A 89 4.53 -0.25 8.84
C VAL A 89 3.98 0.00 10.26
N LEU A 90 2.66 -0.09 10.43
CA LEU A 90 2.01 0.06 11.74
C LEU A 90 2.39 -1.01 12.76
N LEU A 91 2.77 -2.19 12.32
CA LEU A 91 3.26 -3.23 13.22
C LEU A 91 4.73 -3.04 13.61
N GLY A 92 5.41 -2.03 13.04
CA GLY A 92 6.82 -1.79 13.32
C GLY A 92 7.72 -2.99 13.00
N VAL A 93 7.31 -3.80 12.03
CA VAL A 93 7.94 -5.08 11.68
C VAL A 93 9.42 -4.94 11.36
N ASN A 94 9.83 -3.77 10.88
CA ASN A 94 11.19 -3.45 10.47
C ASN A 94 12.00 -2.67 11.54
N GLU A 95 11.44 -2.44 12.74
CA GLU A 95 12.05 -1.61 13.78
C GLU A 95 12.71 -2.42 14.92
N GLN A 96 13.07 -3.67 14.68
CA GLN A 96 13.25 -4.67 15.72
C GLN A 96 14.52 -4.61 16.57
N VAL A 97 15.56 -3.88 16.13
CA VAL A 97 16.89 -4.07 16.73
C VAL A 97 17.10 -3.41 18.08
N ASN A 98 16.44 -2.29 18.35
CA ASN A 98 16.65 -1.52 19.57
C ASN A 98 15.37 -1.08 20.27
N CYS A 99 14.29 -1.83 20.09
CA CYS A 99 13.00 -1.50 20.67
C CYS A 99 12.40 -2.72 21.38
N SER A 100 12.67 -2.88 22.66
CA SER A 100 11.92 -3.81 23.51
C SER A 100 10.60 -3.21 23.93
N ASP A 101 10.63 -1.99 24.48
CA ASP A 101 9.49 -1.17 24.87
C ASP A 101 9.60 0.18 24.17
N CYS A 102 8.79 0.43 23.17
CA CYS A 102 8.84 1.70 22.41
C CYS A 102 7.48 2.11 21.87
N VAL A 103 7.35 3.40 21.62
CA VAL A 103 6.26 4.00 20.86
C VAL A 103 6.85 4.90 19.79
N SER A 104 6.37 4.74 18.56
CA SER A 104 6.75 5.55 17.42
C SER A 104 5.55 6.31 16.88
N ALA A 105 5.73 7.59 16.56
CA ALA A 105 4.82 8.36 15.75
C ALA A 105 5.46 8.60 14.38
N PHE A 106 4.68 8.53 13.32
CA PHE A 106 5.18 8.71 11.95
C PHE A 106 4.22 9.51 11.08
N GLY A 107 4.77 10.12 10.04
CA GLY A 107 4.03 10.69 8.93
C GLY A 107 4.73 10.36 7.61
N SER A 108 3.97 10.09 6.57
CA SER A 108 4.50 9.75 5.24
C SER A 108 3.89 10.61 4.14
N ALA A 109 4.66 10.81 3.06
CA ALA A 109 4.25 11.43 1.81
C ALA A 109 4.23 10.36 0.71
N GLY A 110 3.47 10.63 -0.38
CA GLY A 110 3.24 9.67 -1.48
C GLY A 110 1.84 9.04 -1.38
N SER A 111 1.49 8.45 -0.26
CA SER A 111 0.18 8.40 0.35
C SER A 111 0.27 9.19 1.64
N PHE A 112 -0.64 10.13 1.90
CA PHE A 112 -0.65 10.79 3.20
C PHE A 112 -1.03 9.75 4.26
N SER A 113 -0.12 9.48 5.18
CA SER A 113 -0.41 8.61 6.33
C SER A 113 0.24 9.22 7.57
N ALA A 114 -0.51 9.26 8.65
CA ALA A 114 -0.01 9.66 9.95
C ALA A 114 -0.52 8.69 11.01
N GLY A 115 0.36 8.25 11.90
CA GLY A 115 -0.03 7.24 12.88
C GLY A 115 0.95 7.12 14.03
N ILE A 116 0.55 6.27 14.95
CA ILE A 116 1.36 5.84 16.08
C ILE A 116 1.35 4.31 16.14
N HIS A 117 2.48 3.73 16.47
CA HIS A 117 2.58 2.31 16.75
C HIS A 117 3.54 2.09 17.91
N GLY A 118 3.48 0.93 18.50
CA GLY A 118 4.36 0.56 19.58
C GLY A 118 4.55 -0.92 19.73
N ARG A 119 5.61 -1.25 20.43
CA ARG A 119 5.92 -2.59 20.91
C ARG A 119 5.99 -2.58 22.43
N LYS A 120 5.38 -3.57 23.06
CA LYS A 120 5.43 -3.81 24.49
C LYS A 120 5.87 -5.26 24.75
N GLU A 121 6.96 -5.43 25.45
CA GLU A 121 7.38 -6.72 25.96
C GLU A 121 6.48 -7.13 27.13
N LEU A 122 5.77 -8.24 26.96
CA LEU A 122 4.89 -8.81 27.99
C LEU A 122 5.64 -9.82 28.87
N THR A 123 6.53 -10.58 28.24
CA THR A 123 7.50 -11.48 28.89
C THR A 123 8.79 -11.43 28.08
N PRO A 124 9.93 -11.97 28.57
CA PRO A 124 11.18 -11.99 27.81
C PRO A 124 11.08 -12.59 26.39
N ASN A 125 10.06 -13.41 26.16
CA ASN A 125 9.85 -14.12 24.90
C ASN A 125 8.61 -13.64 24.14
N LEU A 126 7.69 -12.91 24.76
CA LEU A 126 6.41 -12.52 24.16
C LEU A 126 6.27 -11.00 24.10
N SER A 127 6.03 -10.48 22.94
CA SER A 127 5.78 -9.06 22.72
C SER A 127 4.44 -8.83 22.03
N LEU A 128 3.80 -7.71 22.42
CA LEU A 128 2.65 -7.13 21.77
C LEU A 128 3.11 -6.02 20.83
N LEU A 129 2.64 -6.03 19.59
CA LEU A 129 2.78 -4.95 18.62
C LEU A 129 1.38 -4.41 18.32
N ALA A 130 1.22 -3.11 18.34
CA ALA A 130 -0.06 -2.47 18.01
C ALA A 130 0.15 -1.09 17.41
N GLY A 131 -0.73 -0.67 16.53
CA GLY A 131 -0.69 0.65 15.95
C GLY A 131 -2.02 1.09 15.37
N ILE A 132 -2.17 2.41 15.25
CA ILE A 132 -3.29 3.06 14.59
C ILE A 132 -2.77 4.17 13.69
N ALA A 133 -3.39 4.35 12.54
CA ALA A 133 -3.08 5.43 11.61
C ALA A 133 -4.35 5.94 10.93
N TYR A 134 -4.23 7.12 10.37
CA TYR A 134 -5.15 7.66 9.39
C TYR A 134 -4.42 7.78 8.06
N THR A 135 -5.03 7.36 6.97
CA THR A 135 -4.40 7.40 5.64
C THR A 135 -5.34 7.91 4.57
N GLN A 136 -4.72 8.50 3.54
CA GLN A 136 -5.33 8.88 2.26
C GLN A 136 -4.34 8.48 1.16
N TYR A 137 -4.84 7.86 0.09
CA TYR A 137 -4.00 7.47 -1.04
C TYR A 137 -4.82 7.35 -2.32
N SER A 138 -4.13 7.33 -3.45
CA SER A 138 -4.72 7.28 -4.78
C SER A 138 -4.04 6.23 -5.62
N GLU A 139 -4.86 5.42 -6.30
CA GLU A 139 -4.42 4.37 -7.21
C GLU A 139 -5.21 4.51 -8.53
N GLY A 140 -4.60 5.17 -9.50
CA GLY A 140 -5.28 5.50 -10.75
C GLY A 140 -6.54 6.33 -10.51
N GLY A 141 -7.69 5.83 -10.97
CA GLY A 141 -8.99 6.46 -10.75
C GLY A 141 -9.66 6.12 -9.41
N TYR A 142 -8.96 5.44 -8.48
CA TYR A 142 -9.52 5.01 -7.20
C TYR A 142 -8.82 5.76 -6.06
N HIS A 143 -9.55 6.63 -5.36
CA HIS A 143 -9.00 7.51 -4.35
C HIS A 143 -9.62 7.19 -2.99
N VAL A 144 -8.81 6.72 -2.05
CA VAL A 144 -9.19 6.58 -0.64
C VAL A 144 -8.99 7.94 0.03
N THR A 145 -10.08 8.63 0.32
CA THR A 145 -10.06 9.99 0.88
C THR A 145 -10.02 9.98 2.40
N SER A 146 -10.32 8.85 3.02
CA SER A 146 -10.31 8.68 4.48
C SER A 146 -10.31 7.20 4.82
N ALA A 147 -9.25 6.74 5.49
CA ALA A 147 -9.16 5.38 6.00
C ALA A 147 -8.46 5.36 7.38
N PRO A 148 -9.20 5.12 8.47
CA PRO A 148 -8.58 4.73 9.73
C PRO A 148 -8.08 3.29 9.62
N ILE A 149 -6.82 3.05 9.99
CA ILE A 149 -6.20 1.73 9.99
C ILE A 149 -5.79 1.38 11.41
N GLY A 150 -6.09 0.16 11.84
CA GLY A 150 -5.55 -0.47 13.03
C GLY A 150 -4.73 -1.69 12.67
N ALA A 151 -3.70 -1.96 13.46
CA ALA A 151 -2.89 -3.17 13.34
C ALA A 151 -2.56 -3.71 14.74
N PHE A 152 -2.53 -5.03 14.84
CA PHE A 152 -2.24 -5.73 16.08
C PHE A 152 -1.52 -7.03 15.79
N ALA A 153 -0.48 -7.36 16.58
CA ALA A 153 0.20 -8.63 16.49
C ALA A 153 0.77 -9.09 17.83
N LEU A 154 0.90 -10.40 17.97
CA LEU A 154 1.66 -11.06 19.03
C LEU A 154 2.90 -11.69 18.39
N ARG A 155 4.04 -11.47 19.00
CA ARG A 155 5.31 -12.03 18.58
C ARG A 155 5.94 -12.83 19.71
N TYR A 156 6.40 -14.02 19.37
CA TYR A 156 7.19 -14.87 20.24
C TYR A 156 8.61 -15.00 19.70
N ASP A 157 9.60 -14.62 20.52
CA ASP A 157 11.04 -14.73 20.23
C ASP A 157 11.62 -15.90 21.06
N PHE A 158 12.35 -16.81 20.41
CA PHE A 158 13.06 -17.91 21.08
C PHE A 158 14.45 -17.42 21.53
N THR A 159 14.51 -16.83 22.74
CA THR A 159 15.72 -16.15 23.23
C THR A 159 16.85 -17.07 23.65
N ASP A 160 16.56 -18.35 23.92
CA ASP A 160 17.54 -19.32 24.47
C ASP A 160 18.49 -19.91 23.40
N TRP A 161 18.43 -19.45 22.16
CA TRP A 161 19.20 -19.96 21.03
C TRP A 161 20.49 -19.17 20.76
N GLY A 162 20.95 -18.38 21.71
CA GLY A 162 22.19 -17.60 21.61
C GLY A 162 22.09 -16.44 20.62
N PRO A 163 23.10 -16.23 19.73
CA PRO A 163 23.08 -15.12 18.78
C PRO A 163 22.03 -15.27 17.68
N SER A 164 21.49 -16.46 17.51
CA SER A 164 20.51 -16.84 16.51
C SER A 164 19.15 -17.00 17.17
N ARG A 165 18.18 -16.16 16.82
CA ARG A 165 16.87 -16.11 17.46
C ARG A 165 15.76 -16.37 16.43
N PRO A 166 15.18 -17.59 16.42
CA PRO A 166 13.93 -17.81 15.72
C PRO A 166 12.82 -16.96 16.30
N PHE A 167 11.85 -16.60 15.49
CA PHE A 167 10.66 -15.91 15.94
C PHE A 167 9.41 -16.33 15.17
N PHE A 168 8.28 -16.08 15.75
CA PHE A 168 6.97 -16.28 15.15
C PHE A 168 6.05 -15.11 15.53
N ASP A 169 5.34 -14.56 14.53
CA ASP A 169 4.32 -13.53 14.75
C ASP A 169 2.99 -13.97 14.16
N ILE A 170 1.91 -13.61 14.83
CA ILE A 170 0.55 -13.65 14.27
C ILE A 170 -0.13 -12.31 14.50
N GLY A 171 -0.93 -11.87 13.55
CA GLY A 171 -1.59 -10.58 13.70
C GLY A 171 -2.65 -10.31 12.68
N THR A 172 -3.22 -9.13 12.80
CA THR A 172 -4.29 -8.63 11.95
C THR A 172 -4.12 -7.15 11.66
N ILE A 173 -4.61 -6.74 10.50
CA ILE A 173 -4.82 -5.34 10.13
C ILE A 173 -6.30 -5.15 9.84
N LEU A 174 -6.82 -3.97 10.13
CA LEU A 174 -8.22 -3.65 9.91
C LEU A 174 -8.42 -2.18 9.57
N SER A 175 -9.30 -1.93 8.61
CA SER A 175 -9.87 -0.61 8.35
C SER A 175 -11.38 -0.77 8.24
N PRO A 176 -12.10 -0.44 9.31
CA PRO A 176 -13.53 -0.76 9.42
C PRO A 176 -14.40 0.13 8.53
N SER A 177 -13.88 1.25 8.08
CA SER A 177 -14.62 2.20 7.24
C SER A 177 -13.66 3.09 6.46
N GLU A 178 -13.79 3.07 5.15
CA GLU A 178 -13.02 3.91 4.24
C GLU A 178 -13.98 4.65 3.32
N ASN A 179 -13.70 5.91 3.06
CA ASN A 179 -14.40 6.67 2.05
C ASN A 179 -13.60 6.63 0.76
N VAL A 180 -14.26 6.21 -0.30
CA VAL A 180 -13.65 6.00 -1.61
C VAL A 180 -14.34 6.88 -2.64
N ARG A 181 -13.53 7.62 -3.40
CA ARG A 181 -13.96 8.23 -4.67
C ARG A 181 -13.36 7.42 -5.80
N TYR A 182 -14.15 7.12 -6.81
CA TYR A 182 -13.67 6.44 -8.00
C TYR A 182 -13.93 7.31 -9.23
N ARG A 183 -13.04 7.19 -10.21
CA ARG A 183 -13.21 7.71 -11.55
C ARG A 183 -13.14 6.56 -12.54
N ARG A 184 -14.16 6.40 -13.35
CA ARG A 184 -14.23 5.44 -14.42
C ARG A 184 -14.25 6.20 -15.75
N SER A 185 -13.36 5.83 -16.66
CA SER A 185 -13.28 6.46 -17.99
C SER A 185 -13.45 5.40 -19.08
N TYR A 186 -14.20 5.72 -20.11
CA TYR A 186 -14.41 4.86 -21.25
C TYR A 186 -14.67 5.70 -22.52
N VAL A 187 -14.61 5.08 -23.70
CA VAL A 187 -14.75 5.76 -24.99
C VAL A 187 -16.07 5.37 -25.64
N THR A 188 -16.79 6.35 -26.18
CA THR A 188 -18.00 6.18 -26.98
C THR A 188 -17.77 6.68 -28.39
N SER A 189 -18.73 6.44 -29.30
CA SER A 189 -18.71 7.02 -30.64
C SER A 189 -18.77 8.57 -30.63
N LEU A 190 -19.19 9.17 -29.53
CA LEU A 190 -19.25 10.62 -29.35
C LEU A 190 -18.01 11.18 -28.63
N GLY A 191 -17.05 10.33 -28.24
CA GLY A 191 -15.83 10.72 -27.57
C GLY A 191 -15.66 10.08 -26.18
N PRO A 192 -14.61 10.49 -25.43
CA PRO A 192 -14.33 9.98 -24.12
C PRO A 192 -15.37 10.46 -23.09
N VAL A 193 -15.73 9.55 -22.19
CA VAL A 193 -16.62 9.81 -21.05
C VAL A 193 -15.88 9.49 -19.77
N SER A 194 -15.98 10.40 -18.79
CA SER A 194 -15.47 10.19 -17.43
C SER A 194 -16.61 10.32 -16.43
N VAL A 195 -16.68 9.35 -15.52
CA VAL A 195 -17.72 9.30 -14.49
C VAL A 195 -17.04 9.23 -13.12
N ASP A 196 -17.36 10.16 -12.26
CA ASP A 196 -16.90 10.22 -10.88
C ASP A 196 -18.03 9.79 -9.94
N GLY A 197 -17.69 8.95 -8.96
CA GLY A 197 -18.64 8.49 -7.97
C GLY A 197 -17.99 8.29 -6.61
N GLN A 198 -18.80 7.87 -5.64
CA GLN A 198 -18.37 7.64 -4.27
C GLN A 198 -18.96 6.34 -3.76
N THR A 199 -18.16 5.65 -2.92
CA THR A 199 -18.59 4.45 -2.21
C THR A 199 -17.83 4.36 -0.89
N SER A 200 -18.04 3.28 -0.15
CA SER A 200 -17.26 2.95 1.04
C SER A 200 -16.73 1.55 0.96
N SER A 201 -15.58 1.33 1.60
CA SER A 201 -14.98 0.02 1.72
C SER A 201 -14.61 -0.31 3.16
N GLN A 202 -14.32 -1.58 3.39
CA GLN A 202 -13.79 -2.14 4.63
C GLN A 202 -12.67 -3.08 4.25
N ASN A 203 -11.51 -2.95 4.89
CA ASN A 203 -10.37 -3.83 4.65
C ASN A 203 -9.98 -4.58 5.92
N TYR A 204 -9.70 -5.86 5.76
CA TYR A 204 -9.24 -6.75 6.83
C TYR A 204 -8.11 -7.61 6.31
N GLY A 205 -7.15 -7.90 7.18
CA GLY A 205 -6.06 -8.81 6.88
C GLY A 205 -5.65 -9.60 8.11
N ALA A 206 -5.38 -10.88 7.92
CA ALA A 206 -4.75 -11.72 8.94
C ALA A 206 -3.43 -12.25 8.40
N TYR A 207 -2.43 -12.37 9.26
CA TYR A 207 -1.13 -12.88 8.86
C TYR A 207 -0.49 -13.77 9.92
N GLY A 208 0.40 -14.64 9.44
CA GLY A 208 1.41 -15.32 10.23
C GLY A 208 2.78 -15.10 9.61
N ARG A 209 3.79 -14.90 10.42
CA ARG A 209 5.19 -14.79 10.00
C ARG A 209 6.07 -15.63 10.87
N ALA A 210 6.98 -16.36 10.25
CA ALA A 210 8.06 -17.06 10.93
C ALA A 210 9.41 -16.63 10.34
N GLY A 211 10.41 -16.53 11.17
CA GLY A 211 11.71 -16.07 10.70
C GLY A 211 12.83 -16.32 11.69
N TRP A 212 13.96 -15.79 11.32
CA TRP A 212 15.21 -15.94 12.03
C TRP A 212 15.94 -14.61 12.09
N ILE A 213 16.38 -14.23 13.28
CA ILE A 213 17.26 -13.09 13.49
C ILE A 213 18.62 -13.61 13.90
N ASN A 214 19.67 -13.13 13.26
CA ASN A 214 21.04 -13.51 13.56
C ASN A 214 21.90 -12.26 13.76
N ARG A 215 22.48 -12.13 14.94
CA ARG A 215 23.45 -11.07 15.23
C ARG A 215 24.83 -11.53 14.77
N ILE A 216 25.29 -10.98 13.64
CA ILE A 216 26.58 -11.30 13.02
C ILE A 216 27.73 -10.61 13.76
N SER A 217 27.51 -9.39 14.23
CA SER A 217 28.47 -8.60 15.00
C SER A 217 27.75 -7.75 16.05
N PRO A 218 28.46 -7.08 16.96
CA PRO A 218 27.84 -6.11 17.88
C PRO A 218 27.11 -4.97 17.17
N ARG A 219 27.41 -4.72 15.89
CA ARG A 219 26.84 -3.64 15.08
C ARG A 219 25.94 -4.13 13.95
N ASP A 220 25.92 -5.44 13.67
CA ASP A 220 25.21 -5.99 12.51
C ASP A 220 24.20 -7.06 12.94
N GLU A 221 22.98 -6.91 12.48
CA GLU A 221 21.94 -7.91 12.62
C GLU A 221 21.28 -8.17 11.28
N VAL A 222 21.11 -9.42 10.91
CA VAL A 222 20.35 -9.84 9.73
C VAL A 222 19.13 -10.64 10.17
N ALA A 223 18.04 -10.50 9.45
CA ALA A 223 16.85 -11.31 9.63
C ALA A 223 16.36 -11.84 8.28
N ALA A 224 15.79 -13.04 8.31
CA ALA A 224 15.06 -13.61 7.18
C ALA A 224 13.71 -14.10 7.67
N SER A 225 12.67 -14.00 6.84
CA SER A 225 11.33 -14.43 7.22
C SER A 225 10.49 -14.85 6.04
N VAL A 226 9.50 -15.68 6.34
CA VAL A 226 8.37 -16.01 5.46
C VAL A 226 7.11 -15.50 6.12
N GLU A 227 6.29 -14.80 5.36
CA GLU A 227 4.99 -14.28 5.78
C GLU A 227 3.89 -14.89 4.92
N VAL A 228 2.78 -15.23 5.53
CA VAL A 228 1.55 -15.65 4.85
C VAL A 228 0.45 -14.68 5.25
N TRP A 229 -0.28 -14.16 4.28
CA TRP A 229 -1.37 -13.23 4.49
C TRP A 229 -2.66 -13.74 3.85
N GLN A 230 -3.76 -13.43 4.49
CA GLN A 230 -5.09 -13.49 3.90
C GLN A 230 -5.74 -12.12 4.04
N LEU A 231 -6.19 -11.55 2.92
CA LEU A 231 -6.77 -10.21 2.84
C LEU A 231 -8.21 -10.29 2.33
N TRP A 232 -9.06 -9.42 2.86
CA TRP A 232 -10.45 -9.24 2.44
C TRP A 232 -10.76 -7.76 2.33
N GLN A 233 -11.43 -7.39 1.24
CA GLN A 233 -11.96 -6.05 1.03
C GLN A 233 -13.43 -6.14 0.67
N ARG A 234 -14.29 -5.58 1.50
CA ARG A 234 -15.71 -5.45 1.20
C ARG A 234 -15.97 -4.04 0.69
N VAL A 235 -16.52 -3.92 -0.51
CA VAL A 235 -16.91 -2.64 -1.11
C VAL A 235 -18.42 -2.59 -1.21
N LYS A 236 -19.02 -1.48 -0.74
CA LYS A 236 -20.46 -1.26 -0.82
C LYS A 236 -20.85 -1.02 -2.27
N GLY A 237 -22.01 -1.54 -2.68
CA GLY A 237 -22.55 -1.36 -4.02
C GLY A 237 -22.89 0.12 -4.29
N TYR A 238 -22.79 0.50 -5.55
CA TYR A 238 -23.03 1.86 -6.03
C TYR A 238 -23.40 1.85 -7.51
N SER A 239 -24.02 2.94 -7.96
CA SER A 239 -24.28 3.18 -9.39
C SER A 239 -23.54 4.44 -9.83
N ASP A 240 -23.16 4.47 -11.08
CA ASP A 240 -22.67 5.71 -11.67
C ASP A 240 -23.72 6.82 -11.53
N PRO A 241 -23.29 8.05 -11.28
CA PRO A 241 -24.22 9.16 -11.28
C PRO A 241 -24.80 9.36 -12.69
N THR A 242 -26.09 9.67 -12.75
CA THR A 242 -26.75 10.02 -14.01
C THR A 242 -26.21 11.37 -14.47
N VAL A 243 -25.33 11.34 -15.47
CA VAL A 243 -24.83 12.55 -16.15
C VAL A 243 -25.37 12.57 -17.58
N ALA A 244 -25.58 13.76 -18.13
CA ALA A 244 -26.30 13.98 -19.40
C ALA A 244 -25.69 13.24 -20.62
N PHE A 245 -24.46 12.70 -20.49
CA PHE A 245 -23.75 12.01 -21.56
C PHE A 245 -23.11 10.69 -21.11
N ASN A 246 -23.73 9.97 -20.16
CA ASN A 246 -23.29 8.65 -19.74
C ASN A 246 -24.28 7.57 -20.23
N PRO A 247 -24.27 7.20 -21.53
CA PRO A 247 -25.23 6.25 -22.08
C PRO A 247 -24.95 4.79 -21.66
N PHE A 248 -23.76 4.50 -21.10
CA PHE A 248 -23.31 3.18 -20.67
C PHE A 248 -22.93 3.21 -19.21
N ASP A 249 -23.83 3.71 -18.38
CA ASP A 249 -23.70 3.73 -16.93
C ASP A 249 -23.58 2.33 -16.36
N ALA A 250 -22.91 2.22 -15.22
CA ALA A 250 -22.73 0.95 -14.54
C ALA A 250 -23.36 0.97 -13.15
N THR A 251 -23.97 -0.15 -12.81
CA THR A 251 -24.38 -0.46 -11.45
C THR A 251 -23.50 -1.57 -10.90
N ILE A 252 -22.78 -1.30 -9.83
CA ILE A 252 -21.86 -2.21 -9.18
C ILE A 252 -22.52 -2.77 -7.91
N ALA A 253 -22.58 -4.09 -7.80
CA ALA A 253 -23.10 -4.75 -6.62
C ALA A 253 -22.13 -4.66 -5.44
N THR A 254 -22.67 -4.78 -4.21
CA THR A 254 -21.82 -5.00 -3.03
C THR A 254 -21.07 -6.30 -3.19
N GLY A 255 -19.75 -6.28 -3.02
CA GLY A 255 -18.93 -7.46 -3.19
C GLY A 255 -17.75 -7.52 -2.22
N THR A 256 -17.15 -8.69 -2.08
CA THR A 256 -15.96 -8.91 -1.24
C THR A 256 -14.83 -9.51 -2.08
N ASP A 257 -13.77 -8.76 -2.24
CA ASP A 257 -12.54 -9.23 -2.84
C ASP A 257 -11.71 -9.99 -1.81
N LYS A 258 -10.97 -11.00 -2.27
CA LYS A 258 -10.11 -11.83 -1.41
C LYS A 258 -8.80 -12.11 -2.12
N THR A 259 -7.70 -12.18 -1.37
CA THR A 259 -6.41 -12.63 -1.87
C THR A 259 -5.59 -13.27 -0.76
N ASN A 260 -4.81 -14.27 -1.11
CA ASN A 260 -3.78 -14.83 -0.26
C ASN A 260 -2.41 -14.43 -0.79
N LEU A 261 -1.46 -14.18 0.10
CA LEU A 261 -0.11 -13.78 -0.25
C LEU A 261 0.90 -14.61 0.53
N VAL A 262 2.02 -14.88 -0.11
CA VAL A 262 3.26 -15.32 0.54
C VAL A 262 4.33 -14.29 0.25
N LYS A 263 5.07 -13.87 1.28
CA LYS A 263 6.26 -13.05 1.16
C LYS A 263 7.45 -13.77 1.75
N VAL A 264 8.55 -13.81 1.01
CA VAL A 264 9.86 -14.25 1.51
C VAL A 264 10.76 -13.04 1.47
N GLY A 265 11.33 -12.67 2.61
CA GLY A 265 12.10 -11.45 2.71
C GLY A 265 13.24 -11.52 3.71
N GLY A 266 14.07 -10.50 3.64
CA GLY A 266 15.20 -10.30 4.53
C GLY A 266 15.38 -8.84 4.91
N GLN A 267 16.17 -8.66 5.95
CA GLN A 267 16.48 -7.35 6.53
C GLN A 267 17.92 -7.37 7.03
N TRP A 268 18.61 -6.28 6.84
CA TRP A 268 19.90 -6.00 7.47
C TRP A 268 19.83 -4.69 8.22
N THR A 269 20.27 -4.70 9.48
CA THR A 269 20.38 -3.52 10.33
C THR A 269 21.82 -3.32 10.72
N HIS A 270 22.31 -2.09 10.66
CA HIS A 270 23.67 -1.69 10.98
C HIS A 270 23.71 -0.46 11.89
N LEU A 271 24.57 -0.52 12.90
CA LEU A 271 24.90 0.63 13.74
C LEU A 271 26.13 1.33 13.18
N PHE A 272 25.93 2.40 12.41
CA PHE A 272 27.04 3.22 11.82
C PHE A 272 27.83 3.92 12.91
N ALA A 273 27.14 4.39 13.96
CA ALA A 273 27.69 5.01 15.14
C ALA A 273 26.78 4.70 16.34
N ASP A 274 27.19 5.04 17.55
CA ASP A 274 26.40 4.79 18.77
C ASP A 274 25.05 5.52 18.76
N ASN A 275 24.92 6.54 17.93
CA ASN A 275 23.72 7.34 17.77
C ASN A 275 23.08 7.26 16.38
N VAL A 276 23.62 6.47 15.45
CA VAL A 276 23.09 6.33 14.08
C VAL A 276 22.90 4.87 13.73
N GLU A 277 21.67 4.47 13.46
CA GLU A 277 21.30 3.15 12.98
C GLU A 277 20.69 3.21 11.59
N GLY A 278 20.95 2.21 10.77
CA GLY A 278 20.31 2.04 9.47
C GLY A 278 19.74 0.66 9.30
N ASN A 279 18.67 0.58 8.55
CA ASN A 279 18.01 -0.66 8.20
C ASN A 279 17.66 -0.65 6.73
N ILE A 280 17.93 -1.76 6.04
CA ILE A 280 17.42 -2.03 4.70
C ILE A 280 16.68 -3.36 4.72
N ASN A 281 15.59 -3.44 3.99
CA ASN A 281 14.79 -4.65 3.87
C ASN A 281 14.28 -4.84 2.45
N GLY A 282 13.99 -6.08 2.10
CA GLY A 282 13.41 -6.43 0.82
C GLY A 282 12.78 -7.81 0.86
N GLY A 283 11.84 -8.05 -0.04
CA GLY A 283 11.17 -9.34 -0.12
C GLY A 283 10.39 -9.52 -1.40
N PHE A 284 10.36 -10.76 -1.85
CA PHE A 284 9.53 -11.18 -2.97
C PHE A 284 8.15 -11.60 -2.44
N VAL A 285 7.11 -11.11 -3.11
CA VAL A 285 5.71 -11.37 -2.77
C VAL A 285 5.03 -12.06 -3.95
N GLN A 286 4.27 -13.09 -3.64
CA GLN A 286 3.42 -13.81 -4.58
C GLN A 286 1.98 -13.82 -4.07
N SER A 287 1.02 -13.33 -4.89
CA SER A 287 -0.41 -13.52 -4.63
C SER A 287 -0.92 -14.78 -5.29
N PHE A 288 -1.91 -15.39 -4.67
CA PHE A 288 -2.59 -16.59 -5.19
C PHE A 288 -4.02 -16.63 -4.67
N ALA A 289 -4.88 -17.41 -5.35
CA ALA A 289 -6.30 -17.52 -5.03
C ALA A 289 -7.00 -16.15 -4.98
N ASN A 290 -6.67 -15.29 -5.94
CA ASN A 290 -7.29 -13.99 -6.07
C ASN A 290 -8.75 -14.16 -6.51
N HIS A 291 -9.66 -13.53 -5.80
CA HIS A 291 -11.08 -13.50 -6.10
C HIS A 291 -11.56 -12.05 -6.07
N SER A 292 -12.09 -11.58 -7.19
CA SER A 292 -12.79 -10.29 -7.23
C SER A 292 -14.28 -10.52 -6.96
N GLY A 293 -14.78 -9.85 -5.96
CA GLY A 293 -16.22 -9.78 -5.68
C GLY A 293 -16.92 -8.65 -6.43
N LEU A 294 -16.20 -7.96 -7.31
CA LEU A 294 -16.80 -6.92 -8.14
C LEU A 294 -17.68 -7.59 -9.21
N VAL A 295 -18.96 -7.24 -9.20
CA VAL A 295 -19.91 -7.60 -10.25
C VAL A 295 -20.65 -6.33 -10.64
N ALA A 296 -20.65 -6.02 -11.93
CA ALA A 296 -21.28 -4.84 -12.48
C ALA A 296 -22.22 -5.19 -13.63
N THR A 297 -23.33 -4.46 -13.73
CA THR A 297 -24.18 -4.43 -14.91
C THR A 297 -23.93 -3.08 -15.63
N VAL A 298 -23.64 -3.14 -16.92
CA VAL A 298 -23.41 -1.97 -17.77
C VAL A 298 -24.58 -1.82 -18.73
N THR A 299 -25.18 -0.62 -18.79
CA THR A 299 -26.28 -0.34 -19.72
C THR A 299 -25.81 -0.54 -21.16
N GLY A 300 -26.58 -1.29 -21.92
CA GLY A 300 -26.26 -1.62 -23.32
C GLY A 300 -25.28 -2.77 -23.51
N SER A 301 -24.85 -3.42 -22.45
CA SER A 301 -24.07 -4.68 -22.49
C SER A 301 -24.93 -5.86 -22.08
N ASP A 302 -24.72 -6.99 -22.73
CA ASP A 302 -25.40 -8.22 -22.36
C ASP A 302 -24.73 -8.88 -21.14
N GLY A 303 -25.51 -9.10 -20.08
CA GLY A 303 -25.05 -9.80 -18.88
C GLY A 303 -24.32 -8.92 -17.86
N THR A 304 -23.47 -9.56 -17.06
CA THR A 304 -22.69 -8.93 -15.98
C THR A 304 -21.20 -8.99 -16.28
N VAL A 305 -20.49 -7.95 -15.86
CA VAL A 305 -19.02 -7.87 -15.93
C VAL A 305 -18.46 -8.21 -14.55
N ALA A 306 -17.60 -9.23 -14.50
CA ALA A 306 -16.91 -9.67 -13.29
C ALA A 306 -15.41 -9.77 -13.58
N PRO A 307 -14.57 -8.82 -13.08
CA PRO A 307 -13.14 -8.83 -13.31
C PRO A 307 -12.48 -10.09 -12.76
N THR A 308 -11.52 -10.61 -13.50
CA THR A 308 -10.64 -11.67 -13.04
C THR A 308 -9.25 -11.10 -12.77
N ILE A 309 -8.76 -11.32 -11.56
CA ILE A 309 -7.40 -10.94 -11.16
C ILE A 309 -6.55 -12.20 -11.14
N GLY A 310 -5.59 -12.30 -12.04
CA GLY A 310 -4.61 -13.38 -12.06
C GLY A 310 -3.64 -13.28 -10.87
N ASN A 311 -2.87 -14.35 -10.65
CA ASN A 311 -1.80 -14.33 -9.67
C ASN A 311 -0.76 -13.27 -10.03
N GLN A 312 -0.29 -12.53 -9.02
CA GLN A 312 0.64 -11.42 -9.17
C GLN A 312 1.92 -11.68 -8.37
N SER A 313 3.04 -11.24 -8.91
CA SER A 313 4.34 -11.30 -8.24
C SER A 313 4.99 -9.93 -8.28
N TRP A 314 5.56 -9.50 -7.16
CA TRP A 314 6.27 -8.21 -7.06
C TRP A 314 7.35 -8.27 -5.98
N PHE A 315 8.20 -7.27 -5.98
CA PHE A 315 9.20 -7.06 -4.96
C PHE A 315 8.79 -5.89 -4.06
N GLU A 316 8.96 -6.04 -2.77
CA GLU A 316 8.83 -4.99 -1.77
C GLU A 316 10.20 -4.63 -1.24
N TYR A 317 10.44 -3.34 -1.07
CA TYR A 317 11.70 -2.84 -0.55
C TYR A 317 11.46 -1.72 0.45
N GLY A 318 12.44 -1.52 1.33
CA GLY A 318 12.39 -0.43 2.28
C GLY A 318 13.75 -0.15 2.89
N GLY A 319 13.82 1.00 3.55
CA GLY A 319 14.97 1.40 4.32
C GLY A 319 14.59 2.41 5.39
N ARG A 320 15.38 2.45 6.44
CA ARG A 320 15.21 3.39 7.55
C ARG A 320 16.57 3.86 8.03
N LEU A 321 16.67 5.13 8.36
CA LEU A 321 17.79 5.73 9.04
C LEU A 321 17.28 6.36 10.35
N GLY A 322 17.79 5.90 11.48
CA GLY A 322 17.47 6.40 12.82
C GLY A 322 18.61 7.18 13.41
N LEU A 323 18.32 8.37 13.90
CA LEU A 323 19.26 9.22 14.63
C LEU A 323 18.81 9.39 16.07
N ARG A 324 19.61 8.90 17.02
CA ARG A 324 19.38 9.13 18.44
C ARG A 324 19.69 10.59 18.79
N ILE A 325 18.63 11.36 19.05
CA ILE A 325 18.71 12.81 19.35
C ILE A 325 18.79 13.11 20.84
N ALA A 326 18.33 12.18 21.69
CA ALA A 326 18.44 12.26 23.12
C ALA A 326 18.33 10.84 23.73
N LYS A 327 18.56 10.69 25.05
CA LYS A 327 18.38 9.42 25.73
C LYS A 327 16.93 8.93 25.56
N GLY A 328 16.77 7.75 24.96
CA GLY A 328 15.47 7.15 24.67
C GLY A 328 14.73 7.73 23.46
N TRP A 329 15.26 8.75 22.76
CA TRP A 329 14.61 9.40 21.65
C TRP A 329 15.37 9.18 20.33
N VAL A 330 14.68 8.70 19.30
CA VAL A 330 15.24 8.46 17.96
C VAL A 330 14.35 9.14 16.93
N ALA A 331 14.95 9.98 16.10
CA ALA A 331 14.31 10.51 14.90
C ALA A 331 14.58 9.55 13.74
N ASP A 332 13.55 9.15 13.04
CA ASP A 332 13.60 8.19 11.94
C ASP A 332 13.25 8.85 10.61
N LEU A 333 14.02 8.52 9.56
CA LEU A 333 13.66 8.70 8.16
C LEU A 333 13.43 7.33 7.57
N PHE A 334 12.37 7.15 6.78
CA PHE A 334 12.11 5.87 6.15
C PHE A 334 11.62 6.02 4.70
N VAL A 335 11.85 4.99 3.92
CA VAL A 335 11.31 4.79 2.59
C VAL A 335 10.85 3.35 2.44
N ASN A 336 9.70 3.16 1.80
CA ASN A 336 9.18 1.84 1.45
C ASN A 336 8.57 1.91 0.05
N GLY A 337 8.54 0.80 -0.66
CA GLY A 337 7.94 0.76 -1.98
C GLY A 337 7.71 -0.65 -2.50
N THR A 338 7.07 -0.70 -3.66
CA THR A 338 6.87 -1.92 -4.45
C THR A 338 7.50 -1.76 -5.82
N ALA A 339 7.93 -2.86 -6.41
CA ALA A 339 8.39 -2.92 -7.79
C ALA A 339 7.83 -4.18 -8.43
N GLY A 340 7.00 -4.02 -9.47
CA GLY A 340 6.35 -5.16 -10.11
C GLY A 340 5.46 -4.76 -11.29
N PRO A 341 4.87 -5.76 -11.95
CA PRO A 341 3.91 -5.53 -13.03
C PRO A 341 2.60 -4.93 -12.48
N GLN A 342 1.81 -4.37 -13.40
CA GLN A 342 0.45 -3.97 -13.07
C GLN A 342 -0.41 -5.21 -12.68
N PRO A 343 -1.33 -5.09 -11.73
CA PRO A 343 -1.83 -3.85 -11.13
C PRO A 343 -0.99 -3.31 -9.96
N VAL A 344 -0.05 -4.03 -9.36
CA VAL A 344 0.73 -3.55 -8.20
C VAL A 344 1.63 -2.37 -8.57
N GLY A 345 2.37 -2.48 -9.69
CA GLY A 345 3.19 -1.41 -10.21
C GLY A 345 4.40 -1.07 -9.33
N ASN A 346 4.97 0.09 -9.63
CA ASN A 346 6.08 0.67 -8.89
C ASN A 346 5.55 1.79 -7.99
N THR A 347 5.71 1.64 -6.68
CA THR A 347 5.32 2.66 -5.70
C THR A 347 6.50 3.04 -4.83
N ILE A 348 6.49 4.26 -4.33
CA ILE A 348 7.45 4.73 -3.34
C ILE A 348 6.73 5.62 -2.32
N HIS A 349 6.98 5.35 -1.04
CA HIS A 349 6.46 6.10 0.08
C HIS A 349 7.62 6.45 1.00
N GLY A 350 7.80 7.73 1.31
CA GLY A 350 8.82 8.20 2.23
C GLY A 350 8.19 8.93 3.40
N GLY A 351 8.84 8.90 4.55
CA GLY A 351 8.30 9.54 5.73
C GLY A 351 9.33 9.80 6.81
N VAL A 352 8.85 10.42 7.86
CA VAL A 352 9.59 10.72 9.07
C VAL A 352 8.88 10.14 10.28
N GLY A 353 9.64 9.80 11.30
CA GLY A 353 9.11 9.28 12.55
C GLY A 353 9.87 9.80 13.76
N LEU A 354 9.25 9.65 14.91
CA LEU A 354 9.87 9.89 16.20
C LEU A 354 9.55 8.71 17.12
N ARG A 355 10.58 8.01 17.55
CA ARG A 355 10.48 6.84 18.42
C ARG A 355 10.97 7.16 19.82
N VAL A 356 10.26 6.67 20.81
CA VAL A 356 10.60 6.78 22.23
C VAL A 356 10.74 5.40 22.81
N ASN A 357 11.93 5.09 23.35
CA ASN A 357 12.21 3.88 24.11
C ASN A 357 12.12 4.20 25.61
N TYR A 358 11.44 3.39 26.40
CA TYR A 358 11.22 3.60 27.84
C TYR A 358 11.44 2.35 28.70
#